data_f18e1a61c1dc80edf20109b0dea421bf
#
_entry.id   f18e1a61c1dc80edf20109b0dea421bf
#
_cell.length_a   1.000
_cell.length_b   1.000
_cell.length_c   1.000
_cell.angle_alpha   90.00
_cell.angle_beta   90.00
_cell.angle_gamma   90.00
#
_symmetry.space_group_name_H-M   'P 1'
#
loop_
_entity.id
_entity.type
_entity.pdbx_description
1 polymer ?
#
loop_
_entity_poly.entity_id
_entity_poly.type
_entity_poly.pdbx_seq_one_letter_code
_entity_poly.pdbx_strand_id
1 'polypeptide(L)'
;GTLPKTVVSPALPVGYQEIGIFGEAVASKSQAVALLKQNNPDLKLTCSAEEIVDLYWQEASREGVRQDLAFAQALVETGFFRFGGDVKPEQNNFCGLGTTGGGVKGAHFKTPEIGVRAHIQHLLAYTTQKHPSTKIVDPRYDLAHAIRLERGLCDTWYKLNGTWAMSPNYSEKIMGVWQRMLGIEAVETKSEKYKNEHDKKDNKVKEEVNTTEDQHKMRELVDELLKKNK
;
A
#
# COMPACT_ATOMS: atom_id res chain seq x y z
N GLY A 1 -12.79 -35.86 -12.50
CA GLY A 1 -12.72 -34.54 -11.95
C GLY A 1 -11.41 -34.35 -11.19
N THR A 2 -10.52 -33.51 -11.69
CA THR A 2 -9.31 -33.12 -10.98
C THR A 2 -9.71 -32.15 -9.86
N LEU A 3 -9.37 -32.49 -8.63
CA LEU A 3 -9.53 -31.59 -7.49
C LEU A 3 -8.72 -30.29 -7.73
N PRO A 4 -9.27 -29.12 -7.40
CA PRO A 4 -8.52 -27.89 -7.53
C PRO A 4 -7.26 -27.97 -6.67
N LYS A 5 -6.09 -27.68 -7.27
CA LYS A 5 -4.84 -27.56 -6.52
C LYS A 5 -5.01 -26.43 -5.51
N THR A 6 -4.99 -26.77 -4.24
CA THR A 6 -4.95 -25.79 -3.16
C THR A 6 -3.65 -25.02 -3.33
N VAL A 7 -3.74 -23.77 -3.77
CA VAL A 7 -2.59 -22.86 -3.78
C VAL A 7 -2.34 -22.48 -2.35
N VAL A 8 -1.39 -23.14 -1.71
CA VAL A 8 -0.90 -22.75 -0.40
C VAL A 8 -0.12 -21.45 -0.61
N SER A 9 -0.64 -20.33 -0.10
CA SER A 9 0.10 -19.08 -0.07
C SER A 9 1.40 -19.31 0.71
N PRO A 10 2.57 -18.86 0.21
CA PRO A 10 3.82 -19.00 0.95
C PRO A 10 3.67 -18.33 2.33
N ALA A 11 4.21 -18.97 3.36
CA ALA A 11 4.19 -18.42 4.71
C ALA A 11 4.85 -17.05 4.74
N LEU A 12 4.26 -16.10 5.47
CA LEU A 12 4.85 -14.78 5.68
C LEU A 12 6.16 -14.89 6.45
N PRO A 13 7.15 -14.02 6.21
CA PRO A 13 8.43 -14.05 6.91
C PRO A 13 8.23 -13.78 8.41
N VAL A 14 9.10 -14.36 9.22
CA VAL A 14 9.15 -14.10 10.65
C VAL A 14 9.39 -12.59 10.87
N GLY A 15 8.58 -11.96 11.71
CA GLY A 15 8.72 -10.54 12.04
C GLY A 15 7.95 -9.59 11.10
N TYR A 16 7.10 -10.08 10.19
CA TYR A 16 6.27 -9.21 9.34
C TYR A 16 5.36 -8.27 10.18
N GLN A 17 4.99 -8.67 11.40
CA GLN A 17 4.18 -7.87 12.31
C GLN A 17 4.89 -6.59 12.79
N GLU A 18 6.20 -6.51 12.65
CA GLU A 18 7.00 -5.35 13.03
C GLU A 18 7.14 -4.31 11.90
N ILE A 19 6.67 -4.62 10.67
CA ILE A 19 6.77 -3.69 9.56
C ILE A 19 5.90 -2.47 9.82
N GLY A 20 6.57 -1.30 9.94
CA GLY A 20 5.93 -0.02 10.21
C GLY A 20 5.16 0.53 9.01
N ILE A 21 4.20 1.40 9.31
CA ILE A 21 3.48 2.17 8.28
C ILE A 21 4.43 3.13 7.58
N PHE A 22 5.33 3.77 8.33
CA PHE A 22 6.32 4.69 7.80
C PHE A 22 7.58 3.96 7.32
N GLY A 23 8.17 4.46 6.26
CA GLY A 23 9.39 3.97 5.63
C GLY A 23 9.35 4.09 4.11
N GLU A 24 10.32 3.47 3.46
CA GLU A 24 10.46 3.47 2.01
C GLU A 24 9.88 2.21 1.38
N ALA A 25 9.44 2.32 0.11
CA ALA A 25 9.06 1.17 -0.69
C ALA A 25 10.26 0.25 -0.97
N VAL A 26 10.02 -1.03 -1.00
CA VAL A 26 10.97 -2.05 -1.46
C VAL A 26 10.64 -2.46 -2.89
N ALA A 27 9.36 -2.68 -3.19
CA ALA A 27 8.90 -2.92 -4.55
C ALA A 27 9.03 -1.66 -5.41
N SER A 28 9.25 -1.85 -6.69
CA SER A 28 9.28 -0.76 -7.67
C SER A 28 7.89 -0.43 -8.20
N LYS A 29 7.73 0.75 -8.78
CA LYS A 29 6.51 1.12 -9.51
C LYS A 29 6.20 0.13 -10.63
N SER A 30 7.20 -0.31 -11.37
CA SER A 30 7.01 -1.28 -12.47
C SER A 30 6.48 -2.63 -11.96
N GLN A 31 6.94 -3.11 -10.81
CA GLN A 31 6.39 -4.31 -10.17
C GLN A 31 4.94 -4.11 -9.75
N ALA A 32 4.59 -2.97 -9.18
CA ALA A 32 3.23 -2.62 -8.81
C ALA A 32 2.28 -2.56 -10.01
N VAL A 33 2.70 -1.90 -11.09
CA VAL A 33 1.95 -1.81 -12.35
C VAL A 33 1.74 -3.19 -12.96
N ALA A 34 2.79 -4.00 -13.03
CA ALA A 34 2.73 -5.35 -13.59
C ALA A 34 1.76 -6.24 -12.79
N LEU A 35 1.82 -6.21 -11.47
CA LEU A 35 0.89 -6.96 -10.62
C LEU A 35 -0.57 -6.56 -10.89
N LEU A 36 -0.84 -5.26 -10.95
CA LEU A 36 -2.19 -4.76 -11.24
C LEU A 36 -2.68 -5.24 -12.61
N LYS A 37 -1.88 -5.08 -13.66
CA LYS A 37 -2.25 -5.50 -15.03
C LYS A 37 -2.46 -6.99 -15.15
N GLN A 38 -1.66 -7.81 -14.46
CA GLN A 38 -1.83 -9.27 -14.47
C GLN A 38 -3.15 -9.71 -13.81
N ASN A 39 -3.58 -9.02 -12.76
CA ASN A 39 -4.79 -9.37 -12.02
C ASN A 39 -6.06 -8.68 -12.53
N ASN A 40 -5.93 -7.52 -13.14
CA ASN A 40 -7.05 -6.76 -13.69
C ASN A 40 -6.64 -6.14 -15.04
N PRO A 41 -6.56 -6.92 -16.12
CA PRO A 41 -6.17 -6.42 -17.45
C PRO A 41 -7.19 -5.47 -18.07
N ASP A 42 -8.44 -5.50 -17.63
CA ASP A 42 -9.54 -4.62 -18.06
C ASP A 42 -9.89 -3.61 -16.95
N LEU A 43 -8.93 -2.77 -16.62
CA LEU A 43 -9.05 -1.77 -15.57
C LEU A 43 -10.12 -0.73 -15.91
N LYS A 44 -11.09 -0.56 -15.01
CA LYS A 44 -12.21 0.38 -15.15
C LYS A 44 -12.04 1.69 -14.37
N LEU A 45 -10.84 1.99 -13.90
CA LEU A 45 -10.56 3.27 -13.24
C LEU A 45 -10.64 4.43 -14.21
N THR A 46 -10.79 5.64 -13.67
CA THR A 46 -10.74 6.89 -14.43
C THR A 46 -9.33 7.32 -14.83
N CYS A 47 -8.33 6.50 -14.51
CA CYS A 47 -6.92 6.67 -14.84
C CYS A 47 -6.29 5.32 -15.19
N SER A 48 -5.08 5.34 -15.77
CA SER A 48 -4.33 4.13 -16.12
C SER A 48 -3.71 3.44 -14.90
N ALA A 49 -3.22 2.21 -15.09
CA ALA A 49 -2.47 1.49 -14.08
C ALA A 49 -1.19 2.23 -13.67
N GLU A 50 -0.49 2.79 -14.64
CA GLU A 50 0.73 3.60 -14.42
C GLU A 50 0.40 4.86 -13.61
N GLU A 51 -0.68 5.55 -13.92
CA GLU A 51 -1.10 6.77 -13.24
C GLU A 51 -1.53 6.51 -11.79
N ILE A 52 -2.29 5.46 -11.52
CA ILE A 52 -2.69 5.16 -10.13
C ILE A 52 -1.50 4.76 -9.26
N VAL A 53 -0.54 4.03 -9.80
CA VAL A 53 0.71 3.70 -9.10
C VAL A 53 1.53 4.96 -8.83
N ASP A 54 1.70 5.84 -9.81
CA ASP A 54 2.40 7.12 -9.64
C ASP A 54 1.74 7.97 -8.54
N LEU A 55 0.42 8.02 -8.48
CA LEU A 55 -0.31 8.76 -7.46
C LEU A 55 -0.07 8.18 -6.05
N TYR A 56 -0.05 6.85 -5.90
CA TYR A 56 0.28 6.23 -4.61
C TYR A 56 1.71 6.55 -4.18
N TRP A 57 2.68 6.49 -5.09
CA TRP A 57 4.06 6.87 -4.78
C TRP A 57 4.17 8.35 -4.40
N GLN A 58 3.51 9.24 -5.14
CA GLN A 58 3.49 10.67 -4.86
C GLN A 58 2.91 10.98 -3.48
N GLU A 59 1.71 10.50 -3.19
CA GLU A 59 0.99 10.84 -1.97
C GLU A 59 1.59 10.17 -0.73
N ALA A 60 2.00 8.92 -0.84
CA ALA A 60 2.64 8.19 0.25
C ALA A 60 4.04 8.75 0.56
N SER A 61 4.86 9.04 -0.44
CA SER A 61 6.20 9.62 -0.26
C SER A 61 6.15 10.96 0.46
N ARG A 62 5.17 11.81 0.13
CA ARG A 62 5.03 13.12 0.77
C ARG A 62 4.87 12.99 2.29
N GLU A 63 4.17 11.97 2.74
CA GLU A 63 3.86 11.76 4.15
C GLU A 63 4.79 10.73 4.84
N GLY A 64 5.75 10.17 4.10
CA GLY A 64 6.67 9.15 4.62
C GLY A 64 6.08 7.76 4.79
N VAL A 65 4.90 7.51 4.21
CA VAL A 65 4.24 6.20 4.24
C VAL A 65 4.86 5.28 3.19
N ARG A 66 5.02 3.99 3.53
CA ARG A 66 5.53 2.98 2.58
C ARG A 66 4.60 2.86 1.37
N GLN A 67 5.08 3.28 0.22
CA GLN A 67 4.31 3.41 -1.01
C GLN A 67 3.74 2.09 -1.50
N ASP A 68 4.57 1.06 -1.53
CA ASP A 68 4.21 -0.27 -2.02
C ASP A 68 3.18 -0.96 -1.13
N LEU A 69 3.29 -0.81 0.18
CA LEU A 69 2.33 -1.38 1.13
C LEU A 69 1.01 -0.60 1.16
N ALA A 70 1.04 0.73 1.04
CA ALA A 70 -0.17 1.53 0.87
C ALA A 70 -0.93 1.14 -0.41
N PHE A 71 -0.21 0.94 -1.51
CA PHE A 71 -0.79 0.45 -2.76
C PHE A 71 -1.34 -0.97 -2.61
N ALA A 72 -0.61 -1.87 -1.96
CA ALA A 72 -1.08 -3.23 -1.65
C ALA A 72 -2.37 -3.21 -0.83
N GLN A 73 -2.49 -2.31 0.13
CA GLN A 73 -3.73 -2.11 0.88
C GLN A 73 -4.89 -1.71 -0.02
N ALA A 74 -4.70 -0.76 -0.93
CA ALA A 74 -5.72 -0.37 -1.90
C ALA A 74 -6.18 -1.55 -2.77
N LEU A 75 -5.25 -2.40 -3.21
CA LEU A 75 -5.58 -3.61 -3.96
C LEU A 75 -6.42 -4.60 -3.16
N VAL A 76 -6.11 -4.78 -1.88
CA VAL A 76 -6.92 -5.62 -0.96
C VAL A 76 -8.32 -5.04 -0.78
N GLU A 77 -8.42 -3.73 -0.51
CA GLU A 77 -9.68 -3.04 -0.25
C GLU A 77 -10.64 -3.04 -1.44
N THR A 78 -10.11 -3.00 -2.64
CA THR A 78 -10.89 -2.85 -3.87
C THR A 78 -10.95 -4.10 -4.75
N GLY A 79 -10.35 -5.19 -4.31
CA GLY A 79 -10.22 -6.38 -5.14
C GLY A 79 -9.48 -6.09 -6.45
N PHE A 80 -8.28 -5.51 -6.38
CA PHE A 80 -7.49 -5.08 -7.53
C PHE A 80 -8.24 -4.09 -8.43
N PHE A 81 -8.92 -3.12 -7.82
CA PHE A 81 -9.74 -2.09 -8.49
C PHE A 81 -10.89 -2.63 -9.35
N ARG A 82 -11.37 -3.85 -9.06
CA ARG A 82 -12.65 -4.34 -9.60
C ARG A 82 -13.85 -3.79 -8.82
N PHE A 83 -13.61 -3.43 -7.58
CA PHE A 83 -14.63 -3.01 -6.62
C PHE A 83 -15.63 -4.14 -6.31
N GLY A 84 -16.71 -4.28 -6.99
CA GLY A 84 -17.67 -5.38 -6.80
C GLY A 84 -18.62 -5.25 -5.61
N GLY A 85 -18.43 -4.22 -4.77
CA GLY A 85 -19.29 -3.89 -3.63
C GLY A 85 -20.06 -2.58 -3.85
N ASP A 86 -20.26 -1.84 -2.74
CA ASP A 86 -21.04 -0.59 -2.73
C ASP A 86 -20.29 0.58 -3.38
N VAL A 87 -18.95 0.56 -3.37
CA VAL A 87 -18.12 1.57 -4.03
C VAL A 87 -17.97 1.26 -5.52
N LYS A 88 -18.14 2.27 -6.35
CA LYS A 88 -17.96 2.20 -7.80
C LYS A 88 -16.64 2.82 -8.25
N PRO A 89 -16.06 2.39 -9.39
CA PRO A 89 -14.79 2.91 -9.89
C PRO A 89 -14.73 4.45 -10.01
N GLU A 90 -15.79 5.09 -10.44
CA GLU A 90 -15.88 6.53 -10.61
C GLU A 90 -15.92 7.35 -9.32
N GLN A 91 -16.05 6.69 -8.16
CA GLN A 91 -15.99 7.36 -6.85
C GLN A 91 -14.57 7.70 -6.42
N ASN A 92 -13.55 7.10 -7.03
CA ASN A 92 -12.14 7.27 -6.64
C ASN A 92 -11.90 7.00 -5.14
N ASN A 93 -12.66 6.09 -4.57
CA ASN A 93 -12.57 5.68 -3.17
C ASN A 93 -11.87 4.33 -3.07
N PHE A 94 -10.59 4.35 -2.73
CA PHE A 94 -9.73 3.18 -2.82
C PHE A 94 -9.56 2.40 -1.51
N CYS A 95 -10.23 2.81 -0.45
CA CYS A 95 -10.18 2.13 0.85
C CYS A 95 -11.53 2.06 1.57
N GLY A 96 -12.63 2.18 0.84
CA GLY A 96 -13.98 2.02 1.38
C GLY A 96 -14.40 3.11 2.38
N LEU A 97 -13.89 4.32 2.26
CA LEU A 97 -14.20 5.42 3.18
C LEU A 97 -15.70 5.72 3.21
N GLY A 98 -16.26 5.75 4.41
CA GLY A 98 -17.67 6.07 4.63
C GLY A 98 -18.66 4.99 4.23
N THR A 99 -18.22 3.80 3.83
CA THR A 99 -19.12 2.65 3.63
C THR A 99 -19.48 2.02 4.98
N THR A 100 -20.78 1.73 5.14
CA THR A 100 -21.30 1.04 6.31
C THR A 100 -21.97 -0.30 5.95
N GLY A 101 -21.81 -0.74 4.69
CA GLY A 101 -22.53 -1.89 4.14
C GLY A 101 -23.97 -1.55 3.75
N GLY A 102 -24.74 -2.54 3.31
CA GLY A 102 -26.17 -2.39 3.02
C GLY A 102 -26.52 -1.40 1.89
N GLY A 103 -25.63 -1.22 0.90
CA GLY A 103 -25.85 -0.33 -0.24
C GLY A 103 -25.40 1.11 -0.01
N VAL A 104 -24.79 1.45 1.12
CA VAL A 104 -24.23 2.77 1.37
C VAL A 104 -22.97 2.97 0.53
N LYS A 105 -23.01 3.89 -0.43
CA LYS A 105 -21.95 4.08 -1.45
C LYS A 105 -20.62 4.58 -0.91
N GLY A 106 -20.58 5.19 0.27
CA GLY A 106 -19.38 5.81 0.81
C GLY A 106 -19.01 7.13 0.16
N ALA A 107 -17.80 7.61 0.45
CA ALA A 107 -17.30 8.87 -0.04
C ALA A 107 -17.05 8.83 -1.56
N HIS A 108 -17.26 9.99 -2.19
CA HIS A 108 -16.97 10.25 -3.60
C HIS A 108 -15.89 11.33 -3.70
N PHE A 109 -14.81 11.02 -4.41
CA PHE A 109 -13.73 11.97 -4.65
C PHE A 109 -13.72 12.39 -6.12
N LYS A 110 -13.45 13.67 -6.35
CA LYS A 110 -13.54 14.27 -7.68
C LYS A 110 -12.50 13.71 -8.65
N THR A 111 -11.33 13.37 -8.17
CA THR A 111 -10.21 12.87 -8.97
C THR A 111 -9.53 11.67 -8.29
N PRO A 112 -8.82 10.81 -9.04
CA PRO A 112 -8.00 9.76 -8.45
C PRO A 112 -6.96 10.30 -7.48
N GLU A 113 -6.33 11.43 -7.76
CA GLU A 113 -5.34 12.08 -6.88
C GLU A 113 -5.93 12.39 -5.51
N ILE A 114 -7.11 12.99 -5.46
CA ILE A 114 -7.80 13.30 -4.19
C ILE A 114 -8.17 12.00 -3.45
N GLY A 115 -8.63 10.99 -4.17
CA GLY A 115 -8.97 9.69 -3.57
C GLY A 115 -7.77 8.98 -2.96
N VAL A 116 -6.62 8.99 -3.63
CA VAL A 116 -5.35 8.45 -3.09
C VAL A 116 -4.92 9.26 -1.86
N ARG A 117 -4.96 10.59 -1.96
CA ARG A 117 -4.64 11.48 -0.82
C ARG A 117 -5.51 11.17 0.39
N ALA A 118 -6.80 10.99 0.20
CA ALA A 118 -7.73 10.63 1.27
C ALA A 118 -7.35 9.30 1.93
N HIS A 119 -6.96 8.29 1.15
CA HIS A 119 -6.48 7.02 1.67
C HIS A 119 -5.23 7.18 2.53
N ILE A 120 -4.23 7.90 2.03
CA ILE A 120 -2.99 8.15 2.79
C ILE A 120 -3.29 8.94 4.07
N GLN A 121 -4.13 9.97 4.00
CA GLN A 121 -4.53 10.74 5.18
C GLN A 121 -5.28 9.88 6.21
N HIS A 122 -6.10 8.94 5.76
CA HIS A 122 -6.77 8.00 6.65
C HIS A 122 -5.78 7.08 7.37
N LEU A 123 -4.74 6.60 6.68
CA LEU A 123 -3.61 5.90 7.32
C LEU A 123 -2.92 6.79 8.36
N LEU A 124 -2.67 8.06 8.06
CA LEU A 124 -2.07 8.99 9.01
C LEU A 124 -2.96 9.19 10.26
N ALA A 125 -4.28 9.27 10.09
CA ALA A 125 -5.22 9.34 11.22
C ALA A 125 -5.06 8.16 12.18
N TYR A 126 -4.79 6.97 11.67
CA TYR A 126 -4.57 5.75 12.46
C TYR A 126 -3.21 5.67 13.13
N THR A 127 -2.19 6.32 12.58
CA THR A 127 -0.79 5.96 12.85
C THR A 127 0.02 7.01 13.56
N THR A 128 -0.33 8.29 13.48
CA THR A 128 0.49 9.38 14.00
C THR A 128 -0.33 10.54 14.55
N GLN A 129 0.23 11.22 15.54
CA GLN A 129 -0.30 12.51 16.03
C GLN A 129 0.02 13.66 15.07
N LYS A 130 1.01 13.49 14.20
CA LYS A 130 1.44 14.53 13.26
C LYS A 130 0.34 14.82 12.25
N HIS A 131 -0.01 16.10 12.09
CA HIS A 131 -0.98 16.54 11.08
C HIS A 131 -0.48 16.27 9.67
N PRO A 132 -1.36 15.85 8.71
CA PRO A 132 -1.00 15.74 7.30
C PRO A 132 -0.38 17.04 6.77
N SER A 133 0.56 16.93 5.83
CA SER A 133 1.24 18.10 5.24
C SER A 133 0.38 18.86 4.22
N THR A 134 -0.73 18.27 3.80
CA THR A 134 -1.70 18.87 2.87
C THR A 134 -3.05 19.10 3.55
N LYS A 135 -3.91 19.90 2.91
CA LYS A 135 -5.30 20.05 3.35
C LYS A 135 -5.97 18.67 3.48
N ILE A 136 -6.69 18.46 4.57
CA ILE A 136 -7.43 17.23 4.81
C ILE A 136 -8.58 17.10 3.82
N VAL A 137 -8.56 16.00 3.05
CA VAL A 137 -9.61 15.62 2.09
C VAL A 137 -10.31 14.33 2.52
N ASP A 138 -9.79 13.62 3.50
CA ASP A 138 -10.43 12.46 4.11
C ASP A 138 -11.58 12.91 5.02
N PRO A 139 -12.85 12.60 4.66
CA PRO A 139 -14.00 13.03 5.46
C PRO A 139 -14.11 12.32 6.81
N ARG A 140 -13.33 11.26 7.01
CA ARG A 140 -13.32 10.46 8.24
C ARG A 140 -12.10 10.73 9.11
N TYR A 141 -11.21 11.64 8.70
CA TYR A 141 -9.95 11.89 9.39
C TYR A 141 -10.15 12.23 10.87
N ASP A 142 -10.97 13.23 11.17
CA ASP A 142 -11.12 13.73 12.55
C ASP A 142 -11.68 12.65 13.49
N LEU A 143 -12.72 11.93 13.05
CA LEU A 143 -13.32 10.86 13.85
C LEU A 143 -12.36 9.69 14.07
N ALA A 144 -11.71 9.21 13.02
CA ALA A 144 -10.76 8.09 13.10
C ALA A 144 -9.56 8.47 13.97
N HIS A 145 -9.05 9.68 13.81
CA HIS A 145 -7.90 10.17 14.57
C HIS A 145 -8.22 10.31 16.08
N ALA A 146 -9.38 10.88 16.42
CA ALA A 146 -9.82 11.00 17.80
C ALA A 146 -9.95 9.64 18.49
N ILE A 147 -10.52 8.64 17.80
CA ILE A 147 -10.64 7.27 18.32
C ILE A 147 -9.25 6.65 18.55
N ARG A 148 -8.34 6.81 17.61
CA ARG A 148 -6.98 6.24 17.72
C ARG A 148 -6.13 6.92 18.76
N LEU A 149 -6.26 8.22 18.93
CA LEU A 149 -5.59 8.93 20.04
C LEU A 149 -6.03 8.44 21.41
N GLU A 150 -7.30 8.09 21.55
CA GLU A 150 -7.85 7.54 22.81
C GLU A 150 -7.48 6.06 23.01
N ARG A 151 -7.58 5.23 21.98
CA ARG A 151 -7.46 3.77 22.07
C ARG A 151 -6.07 3.23 21.72
N GLY A 152 -5.22 4.03 21.12
CA GLY A 152 -3.87 3.67 20.69
C GLY A 152 -3.66 3.81 19.19
N LEU A 153 -2.51 4.37 18.82
CA LEU A 153 -2.08 4.51 17.43
C LEU A 153 -1.57 3.18 16.86
N CYS A 154 -1.80 2.98 15.58
CA CYS A 154 -1.38 1.80 14.82
C CYS A 154 -0.13 2.15 13.99
N ASP A 155 1.06 1.99 14.54
CA ASP A 155 2.33 2.31 13.86
C ASP A 155 2.85 1.20 12.93
N THR A 156 2.21 0.02 12.98
CA THR A 156 2.53 -1.11 12.10
C THR A 156 1.31 -1.55 11.30
N TRP A 157 1.54 -2.20 10.15
CA TRP A 157 0.47 -2.79 9.34
C TRP A 157 -0.31 -3.86 10.11
N TYR A 158 0.38 -4.63 10.95
CA TYR A 158 -0.24 -5.66 11.79
C TYR A 158 -1.28 -5.10 12.76
N LYS A 159 -1.07 -3.92 13.31
CA LYS A 159 -2.00 -3.25 14.23
C LYS A 159 -3.30 -2.79 13.56
N LEU A 160 -3.37 -2.82 12.23
CA LEU A 160 -4.61 -2.57 11.49
C LEU A 160 -5.61 -3.74 11.60
N ASN A 161 -5.16 -4.92 12.02
CA ASN A 161 -6.05 -6.04 12.33
C ASN A 161 -6.94 -5.68 13.53
N GLY A 162 -8.26 -5.78 13.34
CA GLY A 162 -9.23 -5.46 14.38
C GLY A 162 -9.42 -3.96 14.67
N THR A 163 -8.76 -3.08 13.93
CA THR A 163 -8.89 -1.61 14.05
C THR A 163 -9.35 -0.97 12.76
N TRP A 164 -8.59 -1.10 11.70
CA TRP A 164 -9.00 -0.66 10.35
C TRP A 164 -10.06 -1.61 9.77
N ALA A 165 -9.82 -2.89 9.85
CA ALA A 165 -10.76 -3.93 9.45
C ALA A 165 -10.90 -4.97 10.56
N MET A 166 -12.08 -5.55 10.71
CA MET A 166 -12.37 -6.50 11.78
C MET A 166 -11.77 -7.89 11.53
N SER A 167 -11.35 -8.19 10.29
CA SER A 167 -10.70 -9.46 9.96
C SER A 167 -9.38 -9.60 10.73
N PRO A 168 -9.13 -10.73 11.43
CA PRO A 168 -7.86 -10.97 12.13
C PRO A 168 -6.69 -11.18 11.17
N ASN A 169 -6.94 -11.42 9.89
CA ASN A 169 -5.95 -11.69 8.85
C ASN A 169 -5.79 -10.51 7.87
N TYR A 170 -6.27 -9.33 8.22
CA TYR A 170 -6.26 -8.18 7.32
C TYR A 170 -4.85 -7.80 6.85
N SER A 171 -3.91 -7.66 7.77
CA SER A 171 -2.52 -7.34 7.43
C SER A 171 -1.82 -8.45 6.67
N GLU A 172 -2.17 -9.71 6.91
CA GLU A 172 -1.63 -10.85 6.15
C GLU A 172 -2.05 -10.80 4.68
N LYS A 173 -3.26 -10.36 4.38
CA LYS A 173 -3.72 -10.14 3.00
C LYS A 173 -2.90 -9.06 2.31
N ILE A 174 -2.63 -7.95 2.99
CA ILE A 174 -1.78 -6.86 2.47
C ILE A 174 -0.36 -7.38 2.20
N MET A 175 0.23 -8.09 3.15
CA MET A 175 1.56 -8.68 3.01
C MET A 175 1.62 -9.72 1.90
N GLY A 176 0.57 -10.52 1.72
CA GLY A 176 0.47 -11.49 0.63
C GLY A 176 0.48 -10.82 -0.75
N VAL A 177 -0.24 -9.72 -0.93
CA VAL A 177 -0.21 -8.91 -2.17
C VAL A 177 1.18 -8.31 -2.37
N TRP A 178 1.79 -7.78 -1.33
CA TRP A 178 3.15 -7.24 -1.39
C TRP A 178 4.19 -8.29 -1.79
N GLN A 179 4.11 -9.53 -1.25
CA GLN A 179 4.96 -10.65 -1.66
C GLN A 179 4.82 -10.95 -3.16
N ARG A 180 3.60 -10.98 -3.66
CA ARG A 180 3.33 -11.20 -5.10
C ARG A 180 3.94 -10.09 -5.95
N MET A 181 3.89 -8.85 -5.50
CA MET A 181 4.50 -7.68 -6.15
C MET A 181 6.02 -7.84 -6.22
N LEU A 182 6.66 -8.21 -5.11
CA LEU A 182 8.10 -8.42 -5.03
C LEU A 182 8.59 -9.62 -5.87
N GLY A 183 7.72 -10.61 -6.12
CA GLY A 183 8.02 -11.78 -6.94
C GLY A 183 8.02 -11.50 -8.44
N ILE A 184 7.58 -10.33 -8.89
CA ILE A 184 7.57 -9.96 -10.30
C ILE A 184 8.96 -9.49 -10.72
N GLU A 185 9.50 -10.03 -11.82
CA GLU A 185 10.74 -9.56 -12.41
C GLU A 185 10.57 -8.10 -12.88
N ALA A 186 11.35 -7.19 -12.30
CA ALA A 186 11.37 -5.80 -12.72
C ALA A 186 12.17 -5.67 -14.02
N VAL A 187 11.48 -5.30 -15.11
CA VAL A 187 12.14 -4.88 -16.35
C VAL A 187 12.49 -3.40 -16.17
N GLU A 188 13.77 -3.12 -15.87
CA GLU A 188 14.27 -1.75 -15.84
C GLU A 188 14.25 -1.14 -17.23
N THR A 189 13.52 -0.04 -17.40
CA THR A 189 13.62 0.78 -18.61
C THR A 189 14.96 1.51 -18.62
N LYS A 190 15.48 1.86 -19.83
CA LYS A 190 16.76 2.59 -19.94
C LYS A 190 16.77 3.91 -19.14
N SER A 191 15.61 4.57 -18.98
CA SER A 191 15.47 5.80 -18.20
C SER A 191 15.49 5.55 -16.69
N GLU A 192 14.92 4.45 -16.22
CA GLU A 192 14.96 4.05 -14.82
C GLU A 192 16.36 3.61 -14.42
N LYS A 193 17.07 2.91 -15.33
CA LYS A 193 18.47 2.53 -15.12
C LYS A 193 19.39 3.76 -14.97
N TYR A 194 19.19 4.79 -15.80
CA TYR A 194 19.95 6.04 -15.72
C TYR A 194 19.67 6.80 -14.41
N LYS A 195 18.41 6.86 -14.00
CA LYS A 195 17.98 7.50 -12.74
C LYS A 195 18.51 6.74 -11.53
N ASN A 196 18.42 5.40 -11.53
CA ASN A 196 18.95 4.56 -10.46
C ASN A 196 20.48 4.63 -10.34
N GLU A 197 21.21 4.78 -11.44
CA GLU A 197 22.67 4.96 -11.43
C GLU A 197 23.08 6.34 -10.89
N HIS A 198 22.28 7.39 -11.16
CA HIS A 198 22.51 8.73 -10.62
C HIS A 198 22.13 8.83 -9.15
N ASP A 199 20.98 8.28 -8.77
CA ASP A 199 20.52 8.21 -7.38
C ASP A 199 21.48 7.38 -6.50
N LYS A 200 22.13 6.35 -7.07
CA LYS A 200 23.17 5.58 -6.37
C LYS A 200 24.44 6.39 -6.12
N LYS A 201 24.80 7.31 -7.02
CA LYS A 201 25.95 8.22 -6.82
C LYS A 201 25.65 9.29 -5.76
N ASP A 202 24.43 9.84 -5.76
CA ASP A 202 24.01 10.83 -4.76
C ASP A 202 23.71 10.19 -3.40
N ASN A 203 23.22 8.94 -3.38
CA ASN A 203 22.96 8.19 -2.16
C ASN A 203 24.25 7.67 -1.49
N LYS A 204 25.34 7.45 -2.23
CA LYS A 204 26.61 7.03 -1.62
C LYS A 204 27.15 8.08 -0.64
N VAL A 205 26.78 9.35 -0.81
CA VAL A 205 27.07 10.44 0.13
C VAL A 205 26.03 10.53 1.25
N LYS A 206 24.82 9.99 1.06
CA LYS A 206 23.74 9.96 2.07
C LYS A 206 23.66 8.65 2.84
N GLU A 207 24.17 7.53 2.29
CA GLU A 207 24.18 6.22 2.95
C GLU A 207 25.07 6.17 4.21
N GLU A 208 26.05 7.06 4.35
CA GLU A 208 26.85 7.19 5.57
C GLU A 208 26.06 7.81 6.75
N VAL A 209 24.85 8.37 6.50
CA VAL A 209 24.10 9.14 7.50
C VAL A 209 22.76 8.49 7.89
N ASN A 210 22.21 7.50 7.14
CA ASN A 210 20.84 7.01 7.37
C ASN A 210 20.62 5.51 7.08
N THR A 211 21.53 4.62 7.48
CA THR A 211 21.17 3.21 7.65
C THR A 211 20.41 3.06 8.97
N THR A 212 19.11 3.30 8.94
CA THR A 212 18.28 3.01 10.09
C THR A 212 18.16 1.49 10.24
N GLU A 213 18.12 1.00 11.48
CA GLU A 213 17.88 -0.38 11.85
C GLU A 213 16.64 -0.96 11.12
N ASP A 214 15.65 -0.11 10.83
CA ASP A 214 14.44 -0.44 10.06
C ASP A 214 14.76 -0.83 8.59
N GLN A 215 15.64 -0.11 7.89
CA GLN A 215 16.03 -0.45 6.51
C GLN A 215 16.79 -1.76 6.43
N HIS A 216 17.62 -2.06 7.44
CA HIS A 216 18.34 -3.32 7.53
C HIS A 216 17.37 -4.49 7.74
N LYS A 217 16.42 -4.37 8.66
CA LYS A 217 15.37 -5.36 8.91
C LYS A 217 14.51 -5.59 7.66
N MET A 218 14.15 -4.53 6.92
CA MET A 218 13.39 -4.66 5.68
C MET A 218 14.16 -5.41 4.60
N ARG A 219 15.47 -5.16 4.44
CA ARG A 219 16.31 -5.92 3.49
C ARG A 219 16.38 -7.40 3.85
N GLU A 220 16.55 -7.74 5.11
CA GLU A 220 16.57 -9.13 5.58
C GLU A 220 15.24 -9.83 5.27
N LEU A 221 14.10 -9.19 5.52
CA LEU A 221 12.79 -9.72 5.22
C LEU A 221 12.58 -9.97 3.72
N VAL A 222 13.02 -9.04 2.88
CA VAL A 222 12.94 -9.16 1.42
C VAL A 222 13.84 -10.27 0.90
N ASP A 223 15.07 -10.37 1.38
CA ASP A 223 16.00 -11.43 1.00
C ASP A 223 15.45 -12.82 1.38
N GLU A 224 14.81 -12.94 2.52
CA GLU A 224 14.13 -14.15 2.95
C GLU A 224 12.95 -14.53 2.06
N LEU A 225 12.15 -13.54 1.66
CA LEU A 225 11.04 -13.72 0.70
C LEU A 225 11.53 -14.18 -0.67
N LEU A 226 12.60 -13.57 -1.18
CA LEU A 226 13.16 -13.91 -2.49
C LEU A 226 13.81 -15.31 -2.51
N LYS A 227 14.35 -15.79 -1.40
CA LYS A 227 14.90 -17.14 -1.27
C LYS A 227 13.83 -18.23 -1.31
N LYS A 228 12.63 -17.95 -0.80
CA LYS A 228 11.51 -18.92 -0.77
C LYS A 228 10.82 -19.09 -2.12
N ASN A 229 11.06 -18.17 -3.07
CA ASN A 229 10.47 -18.20 -4.41
C ASN A 229 11.38 -18.80 -5.49
N LYS A 230 12.52 -19.35 -5.12
CA LYS A 230 13.39 -20.14 -5.99
C LYS A 230 13.15 -21.63 -5.73
#